data_28f0258c71f64f66349bea1caf3a64a8
#
_entry.id   28f0258c71f64f66349bea1caf3a64a8
#
_cell.length_a   1.000
_cell.length_b   1.000
_cell.length_c   1.000
_cell.angle_alpha   90.00
_cell.angle_beta   90.00
_cell.angle_gamma   90.00
#
_symmetry.space_group_name_H-M   'P 1'
#
loop_
_entity.id
_entity.type
_entity.pdbx_description
1 polymer ?
#
loop_
_entity_poly.entity_id
_entity_poly.type
_entity_poly.pdbx_seq_one_letter_code
_entity_poly.pdbx_strand_id
1 'polypeptide(L)'
;TEFAVGRASRKSMSVAFKELEPEGTKWHWYGKFAVVGNYLLMMFYTVVAGWFLKYFFEMISGKFVGMDSGKIAECFGSTVGNPTSLIIWMIVVIVIGMTCCFLGLQKGVENVTKVMMCALFVIMVGLAIYVLFIPGAAEGYKFYLKPDFKALVSGDGGLWETIYAAMGQAFFTLSLGIGSMEIFGSYIDKKHSLTGEAVRVIGLDTFVAICSGLIIFPACAAFGVESNSGAGLVFMSLPNVFNSMGAVAGRIFGA
;
A
#
# COMPACT_ATOMS: atom_id res chain seq x y z
N THR A 1 1.57 -15.32 -14.79
CA THR A 1 2.90 -15.83 -15.23
C THR A 1 3.78 -16.09 -14.02
N GLU A 2 4.02 -15.14 -13.10
CA GLU A 2 4.92 -15.30 -11.94
C GLU A 2 4.51 -16.45 -11.02
N PHE A 3 3.22 -16.60 -10.68
CA PHE A 3 2.74 -17.77 -9.93
C PHE A 3 3.11 -19.11 -10.60
N ALA A 4 3.08 -19.17 -11.93
CA ALA A 4 3.43 -20.39 -12.65
C ALA A 4 4.92 -20.71 -12.55
N VAL A 5 5.79 -19.71 -12.68
CA VAL A 5 7.24 -19.85 -12.52
C VAL A 5 7.59 -20.28 -11.09
N GLY A 6 7.02 -19.61 -10.11
CA GLY A 6 7.21 -19.96 -8.70
C GLY A 6 6.78 -21.39 -8.37
N ARG A 7 5.57 -21.78 -8.82
CA ARG A 7 5.06 -23.15 -8.59
C ARG A 7 5.86 -24.23 -9.33
N ALA A 8 6.40 -23.92 -10.49
CA ALA A 8 7.19 -24.86 -11.26
C ALA A 8 8.58 -25.08 -10.63
N SER A 9 9.26 -24.01 -10.22
CA SER A 9 10.60 -24.06 -9.65
C SER A 9 10.62 -24.47 -8.18
N ARG A 10 9.61 -24.05 -7.40
CA ARG A 10 9.57 -24.11 -5.92
C ARG A 10 10.83 -23.54 -5.25
N LYS A 11 11.45 -22.56 -5.90
CA LYS A 11 12.68 -21.90 -5.45
C LYS A 11 12.51 -20.39 -5.39
N SER A 12 13.49 -19.73 -4.79
CA SER A 12 13.54 -18.27 -4.79
C SER A 12 13.77 -17.75 -6.21
N MET A 13 13.27 -16.55 -6.49
CA MET A 13 13.35 -15.91 -7.79
C MET A 13 14.75 -15.86 -8.38
N SER A 14 15.78 -15.63 -7.56
CA SER A 14 17.18 -15.60 -8.01
C SER A 14 17.67 -16.91 -8.65
N VAL A 15 17.03 -18.03 -8.30
CA VAL A 15 17.43 -19.38 -8.76
C VAL A 15 16.40 -19.98 -9.70
N ALA A 16 15.12 -19.62 -9.55
CA ALA A 16 14.01 -20.19 -10.30
C ALA A 16 14.19 -20.10 -11.82
N PHE A 17 14.59 -18.94 -12.32
CA PHE A 17 14.82 -18.73 -13.74
C PHE A 17 16.01 -19.55 -14.26
N LYS A 18 17.06 -19.72 -13.46
CA LYS A 18 18.20 -20.54 -13.82
C LYS A 18 17.82 -22.03 -13.96
N GLU A 19 16.86 -22.49 -13.13
CA GLU A 19 16.42 -23.89 -13.14
C GLU A 19 15.46 -24.21 -14.27
N LEU A 20 14.65 -23.21 -14.67
CA LEU A 20 13.61 -23.37 -15.69
C LEU A 20 14.05 -22.93 -17.09
N GLU A 21 15.19 -22.26 -17.21
CA GLU A 21 15.64 -21.75 -18.50
C GLU A 21 16.08 -22.88 -19.43
N PRO A 22 15.73 -22.83 -20.73
CA PRO A 22 16.26 -23.74 -21.73
C PRO A 22 17.76 -23.53 -21.91
N GLU A 23 18.47 -24.60 -22.28
CA GLU A 23 19.91 -24.54 -22.57
C GLU A 23 20.26 -23.46 -23.61
N GLY A 24 21.26 -22.65 -23.31
CA GLY A 24 21.73 -21.56 -24.17
C GLY A 24 20.98 -20.25 -24.02
N THR A 25 19.95 -20.15 -23.18
CA THR A 25 19.24 -18.89 -22.88
C THR A 25 19.87 -18.16 -21.70
N LYS A 26 19.46 -16.91 -21.48
CA LYS A 26 20.01 -16.04 -20.43
C LYS A 26 18.94 -15.51 -19.47
N TRP A 27 17.85 -16.25 -19.27
CA TRP A 27 16.76 -15.86 -18.41
C TRP A 27 17.14 -15.73 -16.92
N HIS A 28 18.21 -16.39 -16.47
CA HIS A 28 18.76 -16.25 -15.12
C HIS A 28 19.14 -14.80 -14.78
N TRP A 29 19.43 -13.94 -15.78
CA TRP A 29 19.69 -12.53 -15.57
C TRP A 29 18.46 -11.79 -15.05
N TYR A 30 17.25 -12.15 -15.52
CA TYR A 30 16.01 -11.56 -15.03
C TYR A 30 15.87 -11.74 -13.51
N GLY A 31 16.13 -12.93 -12.97
CA GLY A 31 16.11 -13.18 -11.55
C GLY A 31 17.07 -12.28 -10.77
N LYS A 32 18.26 -12.00 -11.30
CA LYS A 32 19.22 -11.09 -10.68
C LYS A 32 18.74 -9.62 -10.70
N PHE A 33 18.24 -9.14 -11.85
CA PHE A 33 17.70 -7.79 -11.96
C PHE A 33 16.51 -7.56 -11.04
N ALA A 34 15.62 -8.51 -10.94
CA ALA A 34 14.46 -8.39 -10.09
C ALA A 34 14.84 -8.40 -8.59
N VAL A 35 15.91 -9.10 -8.18
CA VAL A 35 16.46 -8.96 -6.81
C VAL A 35 16.96 -7.53 -6.56
N VAL A 36 17.67 -6.92 -7.50
CA VAL A 36 18.09 -5.52 -7.38
C VAL A 36 16.89 -4.60 -7.29
N GLY A 37 15.86 -4.82 -8.13
CA GLY A 37 14.58 -4.09 -8.05
C GLY A 37 13.92 -4.19 -6.68
N ASN A 38 13.91 -5.38 -6.07
CA ASN A 38 13.41 -5.59 -4.71
C ASN A 38 14.18 -4.78 -3.67
N TYR A 39 15.51 -4.73 -3.75
CA TYR A 39 16.30 -3.90 -2.82
C TYR A 39 15.96 -2.43 -2.95
N LEU A 40 15.85 -1.90 -4.17
CA LEU A 40 15.47 -0.51 -4.40
C LEU A 40 14.06 -0.21 -3.86
N LEU A 41 13.12 -1.12 -4.10
CA LEU A 41 11.76 -1.01 -3.60
C LEU A 41 11.72 -1.03 -2.06
N MET A 42 12.46 -1.95 -1.44
CA MET A 42 12.52 -2.06 0.03
C MET A 42 13.15 -0.84 0.68
N MET A 43 14.08 -0.13 0.03
CA MET A 43 14.59 1.15 0.52
C MET A 43 13.47 2.18 0.68
N PHE A 44 12.55 2.26 -0.28
CA PHE A 44 11.39 3.14 -0.20
C PHE A 44 10.38 2.66 0.84
N TYR A 45 9.99 1.38 0.80
CA TYR A 45 8.97 0.83 1.69
C TYR A 45 9.34 0.88 3.17
N THR A 46 10.59 0.65 3.53
CA THR A 46 11.02 0.72 4.94
C THR A 46 10.92 2.12 5.51
N VAL A 47 11.19 3.15 4.70
CA VAL A 47 11.01 4.55 5.10
C VAL A 47 9.53 4.86 5.34
N VAL A 48 8.68 4.52 4.37
CA VAL A 48 7.22 4.77 4.47
C VAL A 48 6.60 3.98 5.62
N ALA A 49 7.01 2.73 5.81
CA ALA A 49 6.56 1.93 6.96
C ALA A 49 7.02 2.55 8.30
N GLY A 50 8.22 3.16 8.33
CA GLY A 50 8.68 3.95 9.48
C GLY A 50 7.77 5.13 9.80
N TRP A 51 7.27 5.84 8.76
CA TRP A 51 6.28 6.91 8.94
C TRP A 51 4.97 6.37 9.53
N PHE A 52 4.44 5.28 8.99
CA PHE A 52 3.22 4.67 9.51
C PHE A 52 3.38 4.25 10.98
N LEU A 53 4.48 3.60 11.32
CA LEU A 53 4.73 3.17 12.70
C LEU A 53 4.87 4.35 13.65
N LYS A 54 5.54 5.42 13.24
CA LYS A 54 5.61 6.66 14.03
C LYS A 54 4.23 7.27 14.26
N TYR A 55 3.44 7.40 13.17
CA TYR A 55 2.09 7.96 13.24
C TYR A 55 1.16 7.12 14.12
N PHE A 56 1.28 5.80 14.09
CA PHE A 56 0.58 4.90 14.99
C PHE A 56 0.80 5.29 16.46
N PHE A 57 2.04 5.46 16.89
CA PHE A 57 2.35 5.87 18.26
C PHE A 57 1.92 7.31 18.56
N GLU A 58 2.03 8.22 17.62
CA GLU A 58 1.58 9.61 17.78
C GLU A 58 0.05 9.69 17.87
N MET A 59 -0.69 8.83 17.17
CA MET A 59 -2.15 8.71 17.28
C MET A 59 -2.57 8.17 18.65
N ILE A 60 -1.97 7.08 19.12
CA ILE A 60 -2.24 6.52 20.45
C ILE A 60 -1.98 7.56 21.53
N SER A 61 -0.86 8.30 21.44
CA SER A 61 -0.51 9.34 22.40
C SER A 61 -1.48 10.53 22.39
N GLY A 62 -2.34 10.62 21.36
CA GLY A 62 -3.31 11.71 21.21
C GLY A 62 -2.69 13.03 20.74
N LYS A 63 -1.50 12.99 20.13
CA LYS A 63 -0.79 14.19 19.64
C LYS A 63 -1.62 15.02 18.66
N PHE A 64 -2.44 14.38 17.84
CA PHE A 64 -3.24 15.06 16.81
C PHE A 64 -4.58 15.58 17.32
N VAL A 65 -4.98 15.27 18.54
CA VAL A 65 -6.27 15.69 19.10
C VAL A 65 -6.37 17.21 19.19
N GLY A 66 -7.36 17.79 18.51
CA GLY A 66 -7.58 19.24 18.47
C GLY A 66 -6.61 20.01 17.58
N MET A 67 -5.80 19.33 16.78
CA MET A 67 -4.96 19.98 15.77
C MET A 67 -5.80 20.38 14.55
N ASP A 68 -5.50 21.55 14.01
CA ASP A 68 -6.00 22.03 12.73
C ASP A 68 -5.28 21.36 11.56
N SER A 69 -5.92 21.29 10.38
CA SER A 69 -5.38 20.65 9.17
C SER A 69 -3.99 21.18 8.78
N GLY A 70 -3.77 22.49 8.95
CA GLY A 70 -2.46 23.10 8.68
C GLY A 70 -1.36 22.58 9.60
N LYS A 71 -1.66 22.44 10.90
CA LYS A 71 -0.70 21.88 11.88
C LYS A 71 -0.40 20.39 11.64
N ILE A 72 -1.40 19.63 11.17
CA ILE A 72 -1.20 18.23 10.79
C ILE A 72 -0.25 18.11 9.59
N ALA A 73 -0.41 18.97 8.58
CA ALA A 73 0.48 19.04 7.43
C ALA A 73 1.91 19.45 7.83
N GLU A 74 2.05 20.44 8.72
CA GLU A 74 3.34 20.87 9.28
C GLU A 74 4.01 19.73 10.09
N CYS A 75 3.23 18.97 10.86
CA CYS A 75 3.71 17.81 11.60
C CYS A 75 4.28 16.73 10.64
N PHE A 76 3.62 16.49 9.51
CA PHE A 76 4.15 15.61 8.47
C PHE A 76 5.46 16.15 7.87
N GLY A 77 5.50 17.44 7.50
CA GLY A 77 6.72 18.09 7.01
C GLY A 77 7.90 17.98 7.99
N SER A 78 7.64 18.20 9.27
CA SER A 78 8.67 18.06 10.33
C SER A 78 9.11 16.61 10.50
N THR A 79 8.23 15.64 10.28
CA THR A 79 8.57 14.21 10.33
C THR A 79 9.50 13.83 9.19
N VAL A 80 9.19 14.25 7.96
CA VAL A 80 10.00 13.98 6.76
C VAL A 80 11.33 14.73 6.85
N GLY A 81 11.35 15.94 7.41
CA GLY A 81 12.54 16.78 7.57
C GLY A 81 13.50 16.33 8.70
N ASN A 82 13.17 15.31 9.50
CA ASN A 82 14.01 14.85 10.59
C ASN A 82 14.66 13.47 10.30
N PRO A 83 15.89 13.46 9.73
CA PRO A 83 16.55 12.21 9.33
C PRO A 83 16.79 11.25 10.49
N THR A 84 17.13 11.75 11.65
CA THR A 84 17.41 10.91 12.84
C THR A 84 16.17 10.14 13.28
N SER A 85 15.02 10.82 13.34
CA SER A 85 13.75 10.17 13.68
C SER A 85 13.39 9.13 12.64
N LEU A 86 13.56 9.43 11.34
CA LEU A 86 13.27 8.50 10.25
C LEU A 86 14.13 7.23 10.35
N ILE A 87 15.42 7.36 10.58
CA ILE A 87 16.35 6.23 10.71
C ILE A 87 15.94 5.33 11.88
N ILE A 88 15.60 5.90 13.04
CA ILE A 88 15.19 5.13 14.21
C ILE A 88 13.92 4.29 13.88
N TRP A 89 12.88 4.90 13.34
CA TRP A 89 11.65 4.21 13.02
C TRP A 89 11.83 3.19 11.91
N MET A 90 12.67 3.48 10.91
CA MET A 90 13.04 2.53 9.86
C MET A 90 13.75 1.29 10.45
N ILE A 91 14.69 1.47 11.38
CA ILE A 91 15.36 0.35 12.05
C ILE A 91 14.35 -0.50 12.82
N VAL A 92 13.42 0.12 13.55
CA VAL A 92 12.38 -0.60 14.29
C VAL A 92 11.53 -1.46 13.34
N VAL A 93 11.11 -0.89 12.20
CA VAL A 93 10.34 -1.64 11.18
C VAL A 93 11.15 -2.82 10.64
N ILE A 94 12.43 -2.61 10.32
CA ILE A 94 13.30 -3.68 9.82
C ILE A 94 13.43 -4.81 10.87
N VAL A 95 13.62 -4.47 12.13
CA VAL A 95 13.72 -5.47 13.23
C VAL A 95 12.41 -6.27 13.35
N ILE A 96 11.26 -5.59 13.32
CA ILE A 96 9.94 -6.26 13.35
C ILE A 96 9.79 -7.20 12.14
N GLY A 97 10.06 -6.71 10.94
CA GLY A 97 9.96 -7.50 9.71
C GLY A 97 10.88 -8.72 9.71
N MET A 98 12.14 -8.53 10.12
CA MET A 98 13.11 -9.63 10.23
C MET A 98 12.67 -10.67 11.28
N THR A 99 12.10 -10.23 12.39
CA THR A 99 11.55 -11.13 13.43
C THR A 99 10.39 -11.95 12.86
N CYS A 100 9.46 -11.31 12.14
CA CYS A 100 8.36 -12.02 11.48
C CYS A 100 8.87 -13.06 10.47
N CYS A 101 9.86 -12.70 9.68
CA CYS A 101 10.48 -13.62 8.71
C CYS A 101 11.21 -14.79 9.41
N PHE A 102 11.89 -14.52 10.53
CA PHE A 102 12.59 -15.53 11.31
C PHE A 102 11.63 -16.58 11.91
N LEU A 103 10.41 -16.17 12.31
CA LEU A 103 9.36 -17.08 12.79
C LEU A 103 8.79 -17.98 11.67
N GLY A 104 9.15 -17.73 10.42
CA GLY A 104 8.73 -18.49 9.26
C GLY A 104 7.41 -18.03 8.65
N LEU A 105 7.16 -18.47 7.40
CA LEU A 105 6.04 -17.98 6.59
C LEU A 105 4.68 -18.27 7.22
N GLN A 106 4.45 -19.49 7.68
CA GLN A 106 3.14 -19.89 8.20
C GLN A 106 2.82 -19.30 9.60
N LYS A 107 3.79 -19.32 10.52
CA LYS A 107 3.58 -18.84 11.89
C LYS A 107 3.77 -17.34 12.05
N GLY A 108 4.77 -16.80 11.37
CA GLY A 108 5.10 -15.37 11.42
C GLY A 108 4.24 -14.55 10.47
N VAL A 109 4.46 -14.72 9.18
CA VAL A 109 3.86 -13.84 8.16
C VAL A 109 2.35 -14.10 8.01
N GLU A 110 1.93 -15.34 7.80
CA GLU A 110 0.53 -15.65 7.48
C GLU A 110 -0.43 -15.29 8.62
N ASN A 111 -0.11 -15.68 9.88
CA ASN A 111 -1.00 -15.41 11.00
C ASN A 111 -1.07 -13.92 11.33
N VAL A 112 0.07 -13.21 11.32
CA VAL A 112 0.09 -11.76 11.55
C VAL A 112 -0.69 -11.04 10.46
N THR A 113 -0.46 -11.40 9.20
CA THR A 113 -1.16 -10.77 8.06
C THR A 113 -2.67 -11.03 8.11
N LYS A 114 -3.12 -12.24 8.44
CA LYS A 114 -4.56 -12.53 8.57
C LYS A 114 -5.25 -11.62 9.58
N VAL A 115 -4.68 -11.49 10.77
CA VAL A 115 -5.27 -10.66 11.83
C VAL A 115 -5.27 -9.18 11.40
N MET A 116 -4.15 -8.69 10.87
CA MET A 116 -4.03 -7.31 10.41
C MET A 116 -4.99 -6.99 9.26
N MET A 117 -5.12 -7.89 8.28
CA MET A 117 -6.03 -7.69 7.14
C MET A 117 -7.50 -7.71 7.55
N CYS A 118 -7.90 -8.58 8.48
CA CYS A 118 -9.26 -8.56 9.02
C CYS A 118 -9.54 -7.25 9.78
N ALA A 119 -8.60 -6.79 10.60
CA ALA A 119 -8.72 -5.52 11.31
C ALA A 119 -8.80 -4.34 10.32
N LEU A 120 -7.91 -4.30 9.33
CA LEU A 120 -7.91 -3.29 8.28
C LEU A 120 -9.26 -3.23 7.54
N PHE A 121 -9.82 -4.39 7.18
CA PHE A 121 -11.10 -4.46 6.49
C PHE A 121 -12.23 -3.87 7.33
N VAL A 122 -12.30 -4.21 8.61
CA VAL A 122 -13.32 -3.66 9.54
C VAL A 122 -13.16 -2.15 9.69
N ILE A 123 -11.93 -1.67 9.85
CA ILE A 123 -11.63 -0.23 9.96
C ILE A 123 -12.02 0.49 8.67
N MET A 124 -11.66 -0.04 7.49
CA MET A 124 -12.00 0.56 6.21
C MET A 124 -13.51 0.71 6.02
N VAL A 125 -14.27 -0.35 6.31
CA VAL A 125 -15.74 -0.29 6.21
C VAL A 125 -16.30 0.75 7.17
N GLY A 126 -15.81 0.77 8.42
CA GLY A 126 -16.21 1.76 9.41
C GLY A 126 -15.91 3.20 8.97
N LEU A 127 -14.71 3.44 8.45
CA LEU A 127 -14.31 4.75 7.93
C LEU A 127 -15.09 5.15 6.69
N ALA A 128 -15.33 4.25 5.76
CA ALA A 128 -16.13 4.52 4.56
C ALA A 128 -17.56 4.98 4.93
N ILE A 129 -18.17 4.31 5.92
CA ILE A 129 -19.48 4.71 6.43
C ILE A 129 -19.39 6.07 7.14
N TYR A 130 -18.38 6.27 7.98
CA TYR A 130 -18.23 7.52 8.72
C TYR A 130 -18.04 8.74 7.81
N VAL A 131 -17.19 8.62 6.78
CA VAL A 131 -16.88 9.72 5.85
C VAL A 131 -18.12 10.17 5.05
N LEU A 132 -19.12 9.29 4.85
CA LEU A 132 -20.40 9.67 4.22
C LEU A 132 -21.12 10.78 4.97
N PHE A 133 -20.94 10.87 6.29
CA PHE A 133 -21.60 11.84 7.15
C PHE A 133 -20.77 13.11 7.40
N ILE A 134 -19.55 13.21 6.86
CA ILE A 134 -18.71 14.40 7.04
C ILE A 134 -19.22 15.52 6.11
N PRO A 135 -19.49 16.73 6.66
CA PRO A 135 -19.84 17.89 5.84
C PRO A 135 -18.73 18.24 4.86
N GLY A 136 -19.07 18.48 3.59
CA GLY A 136 -18.07 18.78 2.54
C GLY A 136 -17.55 17.56 1.78
N ALA A 137 -17.79 16.33 2.24
CA ALA A 137 -17.34 15.10 1.57
C ALA A 137 -17.97 14.88 0.19
N ALA A 138 -19.14 15.46 -0.09
CA ALA A 138 -19.88 15.28 -1.33
C ALA A 138 -19.08 15.68 -2.58
N GLU A 139 -18.26 16.72 -2.51
CA GLU A 139 -17.40 17.15 -3.62
C GLU A 139 -16.33 16.11 -3.95
N GLY A 140 -15.74 15.50 -2.94
CA GLY A 140 -14.77 14.43 -3.10
C GLY A 140 -15.37 13.16 -3.70
N TYR A 141 -16.60 12.79 -3.31
CA TYR A 141 -17.32 11.69 -3.96
C TYR A 141 -17.60 12.00 -5.43
N LYS A 142 -18.04 13.22 -5.73
CA LYS A 142 -18.28 13.66 -7.11
C LYS A 142 -17.00 13.61 -7.94
N PHE A 143 -15.87 14.05 -7.37
CA PHE A 143 -14.56 13.98 -8.02
C PHE A 143 -14.15 12.53 -8.31
N TYR A 144 -14.26 11.65 -7.33
CA TYR A 144 -13.80 10.27 -7.45
C TYR A 144 -14.69 9.39 -8.32
N LEU A 145 -16.02 9.52 -8.21
CA LEU A 145 -16.99 8.65 -8.89
C LEU A 145 -17.44 9.17 -10.25
N LYS A 146 -17.26 10.47 -10.54
CA LYS A 146 -17.66 11.04 -11.82
C LYS A 146 -16.50 10.97 -12.81
N PRO A 147 -16.55 10.09 -13.81
CA PRO A 147 -15.48 9.97 -14.79
C PRO A 147 -15.44 11.23 -15.67
N ASP A 148 -14.26 11.81 -15.81
CA ASP A 148 -14.00 12.88 -16.77
C ASP A 148 -13.19 12.36 -17.96
N PHE A 149 -13.91 11.91 -18.98
CA PHE A 149 -13.31 11.40 -20.22
C PHE A 149 -12.56 12.49 -21.02
N LYS A 150 -12.90 13.77 -20.80
CA LYS A 150 -12.17 14.86 -21.47
C LYS A 150 -10.78 15.01 -20.88
N ALA A 151 -10.66 14.96 -19.55
CA ALA A 151 -9.37 15.01 -18.88
C ALA A 151 -8.44 13.87 -19.27
N LEU A 152 -8.99 12.66 -19.55
CA LEU A 152 -8.22 11.52 -20.04
C LEU A 152 -7.50 11.76 -21.38
N VAL A 153 -8.10 12.57 -22.25
CA VAL A 153 -7.62 12.79 -23.62
C VAL A 153 -6.87 14.10 -23.75
N SER A 154 -7.23 15.12 -22.95
CA SER A 154 -6.70 16.50 -23.04
C SER A 154 -5.61 16.82 -22.03
N GLY A 155 -5.18 15.88 -21.17
CA GLY A 155 -4.02 16.05 -20.31
C GLY A 155 -2.71 16.19 -21.10
N ASP A 156 -1.66 16.72 -20.48
CA ASP A 156 -0.38 17.07 -21.11
C ASP A 156 0.28 15.94 -21.92
N GLY A 157 0.01 14.67 -21.60
CA GLY A 157 0.50 13.49 -22.34
C GLY A 157 -0.58 12.69 -23.08
N GLY A 158 -1.84 13.13 -23.02
CA GLY A 158 -2.97 12.48 -23.66
C GLY A 158 -3.28 11.08 -23.15
N LEU A 159 -4.07 10.34 -23.94
CA LEU A 159 -4.55 8.99 -23.57
C LEU A 159 -3.41 7.99 -23.28
N TRP A 160 -2.30 8.06 -24.00
CA TRP A 160 -1.18 7.14 -23.84
C TRP A 160 -0.47 7.30 -22.49
N GLU A 161 -0.28 8.53 -22.03
CA GLU A 161 0.31 8.77 -20.70
C GLU A 161 -0.61 8.26 -19.59
N THR A 162 -1.91 8.48 -19.73
CA THR A 162 -2.91 7.94 -18.78
C THR A 162 -2.89 6.42 -18.73
N ILE A 163 -2.83 5.74 -19.89
CA ILE A 163 -2.71 4.27 -19.95
C ILE A 163 -1.40 3.81 -19.31
N TYR A 164 -0.30 4.48 -19.62
CA TYR A 164 1.01 4.14 -19.06
C TYR A 164 1.04 4.29 -17.54
N ALA A 165 0.49 5.39 -17.02
CA ALA A 165 0.37 5.62 -15.58
C ALA A 165 -0.51 4.56 -14.89
N ALA A 166 -1.66 4.24 -15.49
CA ALA A 166 -2.57 3.20 -14.97
C ALA A 166 -1.89 1.82 -14.98
N MET A 167 -1.15 1.49 -16.05
CA MET A 167 -0.38 0.26 -16.12
C MET A 167 0.71 0.22 -15.06
N GLY A 168 1.46 1.30 -14.87
CA GLY A 168 2.47 1.44 -13.81
C GLY A 168 1.88 1.23 -12.43
N GLN A 169 0.73 1.83 -12.16
CA GLN A 169 0.00 1.63 -10.89
C GLN A 169 -0.44 0.17 -10.71
N ALA A 170 -0.96 -0.49 -11.74
CA ALA A 170 -1.36 -1.90 -11.66
C ALA A 170 -0.16 -2.82 -11.38
N PHE A 171 1.00 -2.58 -12.01
CA PHE A 171 2.23 -3.32 -11.74
C PHE A 171 2.72 -3.11 -10.31
N PHE A 172 2.63 -1.87 -9.82
CA PHE A 172 3.06 -1.50 -8.47
C PHE A 172 2.18 -2.15 -7.41
N THR A 173 0.85 -2.01 -7.49
CA THR A 173 -0.08 -2.52 -6.47
C THR A 173 -0.10 -4.04 -6.39
N LEU A 174 -0.01 -4.72 -7.54
CA LEU A 174 0.06 -6.18 -7.63
C LEU A 174 1.49 -6.72 -7.44
N SER A 175 2.48 -5.85 -7.20
CA SER A 175 3.89 -6.24 -7.03
C SER A 175 4.42 -7.12 -8.16
N LEU A 176 4.07 -6.79 -9.42
CA LEU A 176 4.50 -7.52 -10.61
C LEU A 176 5.89 -7.07 -11.06
N GLY A 177 6.65 -7.99 -11.67
CA GLY A 177 7.98 -7.71 -12.20
C GLY A 177 9.13 -7.83 -11.21
N ILE A 178 8.84 -7.90 -9.92
CA ILE A 178 9.83 -7.99 -8.84
C ILE A 178 9.88 -9.39 -8.19
N GLY A 179 9.11 -10.36 -8.71
CA GLY A 179 9.09 -11.75 -8.27
C GLY A 179 8.43 -12.02 -6.93
N SER A 180 7.75 -11.05 -6.33
CA SER A 180 6.98 -11.27 -5.10
C SER A 180 5.89 -12.31 -5.32
N MET A 181 5.15 -12.21 -6.41
CA MET A 181 4.13 -13.19 -6.78
C MET A 181 4.74 -14.56 -7.13
N GLU A 182 5.98 -14.61 -7.61
CA GLU A 182 6.71 -15.85 -7.84
C GLU A 182 7.00 -16.57 -6.51
N ILE A 183 7.46 -15.84 -5.49
CA ILE A 183 7.69 -16.40 -4.15
C ILE A 183 6.39 -16.99 -3.61
N PHE A 184 5.28 -16.25 -3.64
CA PHE A 184 3.99 -16.79 -3.22
C PHE A 184 3.58 -18.00 -4.07
N GLY A 185 3.80 -17.97 -5.38
CA GLY A 185 3.57 -19.09 -6.29
C GLY A 185 4.30 -20.37 -5.88
N SER A 186 5.50 -20.26 -5.32
CA SER A 186 6.30 -21.41 -4.88
C SER A 186 5.66 -22.20 -3.72
N TYR A 187 4.77 -21.58 -2.98
CA TYR A 187 4.02 -22.20 -1.87
C TYR A 187 2.62 -22.69 -2.28
N ILE A 188 2.13 -22.33 -3.48
CA ILE A 188 0.81 -22.76 -3.95
C ILE A 188 0.84 -24.23 -4.37
N ASP A 189 0.02 -25.05 -3.70
CA ASP A 189 -0.11 -26.46 -4.02
C ASP A 189 -0.76 -26.68 -5.40
N LYS A 190 -0.44 -27.84 -6.01
CA LYS A 190 -1.01 -28.24 -7.33
C LYS A 190 -2.53 -28.40 -7.31
N LYS A 191 -3.15 -28.51 -6.15
CA LYS A 191 -4.63 -28.60 -5.98
C LYS A 191 -5.34 -27.29 -6.29
N HIS A 192 -4.64 -26.14 -6.20
CA HIS A 192 -5.20 -24.82 -6.43
C HIS A 192 -4.98 -24.34 -7.87
N SER A 193 -6.02 -23.74 -8.45
CA SER A 193 -5.93 -23.12 -9.77
C SER A 193 -5.16 -21.81 -9.67
N LEU A 194 -4.06 -21.67 -10.42
CA LEU A 194 -3.29 -20.41 -10.45
C LEU A 194 -4.10 -19.22 -10.97
N THR A 195 -4.92 -19.47 -11.99
CA THR A 195 -5.81 -18.43 -12.54
C THR A 195 -6.85 -18.01 -11.49
N GLY A 196 -7.41 -18.99 -10.76
CA GLY A 196 -8.35 -18.69 -9.66
C GLY A 196 -7.73 -17.84 -8.57
N GLU A 197 -6.50 -18.17 -8.14
CA GLU A 197 -5.78 -17.36 -7.15
C GLU A 197 -5.43 -15.96 -7.70
N ALA A 198 -4.99 -15.85 -8.95
CA ALA A 198 -4.73 -14.56 -9.56
C ALA A 198 -5.98 -13.66 -9.62
N VAL A 199 -7.12 -14.21 -10.02
CA VAL A 199 -8.40 -13.46 -10.06
C VAL A 199 -8.83 -13.02 -8.65
N ARG A 200 -8.65 -13.86 -7.63
CA ARG A 200 -8.94 -13.50 -6.24
C ARG A 200 -8.06 -12.35 -5.76
N VAL A 201 -6.75 -12.42 -6.03
CA VAL A 201 -5.80 -11.35 -5.65
C VAL A 201 -6.18 -10.05 -6.33
N ILE A 202 -6.39 -10.04 -7.65
CA ILE A 202 -6.78 -8.85 -8.41
C ILE A 202 -8.11 -8.29 -7.89
N GLY A 203 -9.10 -9.13 -7.65
CA GLY A 203 -10.41 -8.72 -7.16
C GLY A 203 -10.35 -8.07 -5.78
N LEU A 204 -9.59 -8.66 -4.85
CA LEU A 204 -9.43 -8.11 -3.51
C LEU A 204 -8.61 -6.82 -3.51
N ASP A 205 -7.53 -6.76 -4.26
CA ASP A 205 -6.70 -5.57 -4.41
C ASP A 205 -7.51 -4.39 -4.97
N THR A 206 -8.23 -4.62 -6.07
CA THR A 206 -9.11 -3.60 -6.68
C THR A 206 -10.22 -3.16 -5.72
N PHE A 207 -10.82 -4.09 -4.98
CA PHE A 207 -11.84 -3.76 -3.99
C PHE A 207 -11.29 -2.86 -2.90
N VAL A 208 -10.14 -3.20 -2.33
CA VAL A 208 -9.47 -2.38 -1.29
C VAL A 208 -9.10 -1.00 -1.84
N ALA A 209 -8.58 -0.94 -3.07
CA ALA A 209 -8.23 0.33 -3.73
C ALA A 209 -9.45 1.25 -3.91
N ILE A 210 -10.58 0.70 -4.37
CA ILE A 210 -11.83 1.46 -4.51
C ILE A 210 -12.32 1.95 -3.15
N CYS A 211 -12.35 1.10 -2.13
CA CYS A 211 -12.78 1.48 -0.78
C CYS A 211 -11.87 2.57 -0.20
N SER A 212 -10.56 2.47 -0.38
CA SER A 212 -9.61 3.49 0.06
C SER A 212 -9.85 4.83 -0.63
N GLY A 213 -10.13 4.83 -1.94
CA GLY A 213 -10.51 6.04 -2.66
C GLY A 213 -11.79 6.69 -2.15
N LEU A 214 -12.81 5.87 -1.81
CA LEU A 214 -14.07 6.35 -1.20
C LEU A 214 -13.89 6.95 0.21
N ILE A 215 -12.77 6.70 0.87
CA ILE A 215 -12.43 7.31 2.16
C ILE A 215 -11.59 8.58 1.96
N ILE A 216 -10.52 8.46 1.19
CA ILE A 216 -9.46 9.48 1.11
C ILE A 216 -9.92 10.71 0.33
N PHE A 217 -10.49 10.56 -0.88
CA PHE A 217 -10.88 11.71 -1.70
C PHE A 217 -11.97 12.58 -1.07
N PRO A 218 -13.05 11.99 -0.50
CA PRO A 218 -14.03 12.79 0.25
C PRO A 218 -13.43 13.44 1.50
N ALA A 219 -12.51 12.78 2.19
CA ALA A 219 -11.81 13.37 3.32
C ALA A 219 -10.93 14.56 2.89
N CYS A 220 -10.23 14.46 1.77
CA CYS A 220 -9.44 15.57 1.22
C CYS A 220 -10.32 16.78 0.91
N ALA A 221 -11.46 16.57 0.25
CA ALA A 221 -12.39 17.65 -0.05
C ALA A 221 -12.96 18.30 1.22
N ALA A 222 -13.32 17.49 2.22
CA ALA A 222 -13.89 17.99 3.47
C ALA A 222 -12.90 18.80 4.31
N PHE A 223 -11.62 18.44 4.30
CA PHE A 223 -10.58 19.09 5.11
C PHE A 223 -9.65 20.01 4.33
N GLY A 224 -9.92 20.25 3.05
CA GLY A 224 -9.11 21.13 2.20
C GLY A 224 -7.69 20.65 1.95
N VAL A 225 -7.48 19.33 1.94
CA VAL A 225 -6.18 18.71 1.63
C VAL A 225 -6.06 18.48 0.12
N GLU A 226 -4.94 18.89 -0.48
CA GLU A 226 -4.70 18.68 -1.91
C GLU A 226 -4.58 17.19 -2.23
N SER A 227 -5.35 16.72 -3.22
CA SER A 227 -5.41 15.30 -3.60
C SER A 227 -4.19 14.77 -4.36
N ASN A 228 -3.24 15.64 -4.71
CA ASN A 228 -2.01 15.29 -5.45
C ASN A 228 -0.76 15.14 -4.57
N SER A 229 -0.91 15.12 -3.25
CA SER A 229 0.20 15.10 -2.29
C SER A 229 0.95 13.74 -2.20
N GLY A 230 0.69 12.80 -3.11
CA GLY A 230 1.37 11.50 -3.15
C GLY A 230 1.22 10.71 -1.84
N ALA A 231 2.32 10.13 -1.35
CA ALA A 231 2.33 9.36 -0.10
C ALA A 231 1.92 10.21 1.12
N GLY A 232 2.16 11.52 1.09
CA GLY A 232 1.73 12.47 2.13
C GLY A 232 0.23 12.58 2.30
N LEU A 233 -0.55 12.25 1.25
CA LEU A 233 -2.00 12.33 1.25
C LEU A 233 -2.61 11.58 2.44
N VAL A 234 -2.21 10.34 2.65
CA VAL A 234 -2.71 9.49 3.74
C VAL A 234 -2.37 10.09 5.11
N PHE A 235 -1.13 10.59 5.27
CA PHE A 235 -0.65 11.17 6.52
C PHE A 235 -1.24 12.53 6.86
N MET A 236 -1.81 13.22 5.89
CA MET A 236 -2.52 14.49 6.11
C MET A 236 -4.03 14.29 6.22
N SER A 237 -4.63 13.43 5.37
CA SER A 237 -6.09 13.27 5.33
C SER A 237 -6.63 12.43 6.48
N LEU A 238 -6.05 11.25 6.73
CA LEU A 238 -6.58 10.34 7.76
C LEU A 238 -6.51 10.90 9.18
N PRO A 239 -5.42 11.58 9.64
CA PRO A 239 -5.43 12.21 10.96
C PRO A 239 -6.52 13.27 11.11
N ASN A 240 -6.87 14.00 10.05
CA ASN A 240 -8.00 14.94 10.08
C ASN A 240 -9.35 14.23 10.26
N VAL A 241 -9.55 13.11 9.54
CA VAL A 241 -10.76 12.27 9.71
C VAL A 241 -10.85 11.77 11.15
N PHE A 242 -9.78 11.20 11.68
CA PHE A 242 -9.74 10.67 13.05
C PHE A 242 -9.95 11.76 14.09
N ASN A 243 -9.40 12.96 13.87
CA ASN A 243 -9.61 14.09 14.76
C ASN A 243 -11.09 14.54 14.77
N SER A 244 -11.79 14.47 13.63
CA SER A 244 -13.22 14.79 13.54
C SER A 244 -14.13 13.78 14.24
N MET A 245 -13.66 12.55 14.47
CA MET A 245 -14.39 11.51 15.22
C MET A 245 -14.40 11.75 16.74
N GLY A 246 -13.65 12.74 17.22
CA GLY A 246 -13.47 13.04 18.64
C GLY A 246 -12.30 12.30 19.29
N ALA A 247 -11.92 12.74 20.49
CA ALA A 247 -10.66 12.34 21.12
C ALA A 247 -10.50 10.83 21.39
N VAL A 248 -11.57 10.11 21.72
CA VAL A 248 -11.52 8.67 22.05
C VAL A 248 -11.63 7.83 20.77
N ALA A 249 -12.68 8.05 19.98
CA ALA A 249 -12.90 7.29 18.76
C ALA A 249 -11.76 7.51 17.76
N GLY A 250 -11.30 8.75 17.58
CA GLY A 250 -10.19 9.07 16.71
C GLY A 250 -8.88 8.37 17.08
N ARG A 251 -8.58 8.16 18.36
CA ARG A 251 -7.41 7.40 18.81
C ARG A 251 -7.55 5.91 18.51
N ILE A 252 -8.73 5.33 18.73
CA ILE A 252 -8.98 3.90 18.51
C ILE A 252 -8.91 3.57 17.01
N PHE A 253 -9.54 4.38 16.16
CA PHE A 253 -9.55 4.16 14.72
C PHE A 253 -8.22 4.55 14.04
N GLY A 254 -7.46 5.47 14.63
CA GLY A 254 -6.19 5.95 14.08
C GLY A 254 -4.98 5.12 14.51
N ALA A 255 -5.16 4.23 15.48
CA ALA A 255 -4.17 3.28 15.98
C ALA A 255 -4.36 1.88 15.40
#